data_838cf67599afc068907fb6957f5f6817
#
_entry.id   838cf67599afc068907fb6957f5f6817
#
_cell.length_a   1.000
_cell.length_b   1.000
_cell.length_c   1.000
_cell.angle_alpha   90.00
_cell.angle_beta   90.00
_cell.angle_gamma   90.00
#
_symmetry.space_group_name_H-M   'P 1'
#
loop_
_entity.id
_entity.type
_entity.pdbx_description
1 polymer ?
#
loop_
_entity_poly.entity_id
_entity_poly.type
_entity_poly.pdbx_seq_one_letter_code
_entity_poly.pdbx_strand_id
1 'polypeptide(L)'
;MIPTLIATFGLASGLAITYYLFKSPNPPELDLQKWWGSGSPVAVVDTSIRPFKIEFNYTMIKDLKERLHNRRTFTKPLQGIQSEYGINTIYLETVLDYWVEDYDFKKRADLLNMFPHYKTNIQGLDIHFIRVKPDVEDVEVLPLLMLHGWPSSSKEFDKVIPMLTRPRVGYNFVFEVIAADLPGYGFSEGTNKPGLNPVQIGVIMRNLMMRLGFEKFYIQAGDWGSQCATHMATLFPEQVLGLHTNMPLSSKPVSTLKLILGALVPRLAVDRKYADRIYPLKNLFSYLLRESGYFHIQATKPDTIGVALTDSPSGLAAYIIEKMAICSSRIELDTPHGGLQHLDLDDVLDTVTITWMNNCIVTSMRLYAEGFALPEVQTVHDIPTYVPTAAINFLYEVIYQPDWILRDKFKNLVRSTVIESGGHFAAMQTPNLLTDDIFDSAVEFLKFHEKNKRIRDQNY
;
A
#
# COMPACT_ATOMS: atom_id res chain seq x y z
N MET A 1 -1.73 -19.25 53.80
CA MET A 1 -0.72 -19.58 52.73
C MET A 1 -1.34 -19.68 51.33
N ILE A 2 -2.35 -20.51 51.07
CA ILE A 2 -2.93 -20.68 49.71
C ILE A 2 -3.52 -19.37 49.16
N PRO A 3 -4.30 -18.56 49.89
CA PRO A 3 -4.83 -17.30 49.36
C PRO A 3 -3.76 -16.27 49.00
N THR A 4 -2.67 -16.24 49.79
CA THR A 4 -1.54 -15.31 49.52
C THR A 4 -0.77 -15.74 48.25
N LEU A 5 -0.57 -17.03 48.03
CA LEU A 5 0.06 -17.57 46.82
C LEU A 5 -0.77 -17.28 45.56
N ILE A 6 -2.10 -17.46 45.63
CA ILE A 6 -3.03 -17.15 44.53
C ILE A 6 -3.00 -15.64 44.19
N ALA A 7 -3.03 -14.78 45.23
CA ALA A 7 -2.95 -13.34 45.05
C ALA A 7 -1.61 -12.89 44.46
N THR A 8 -0.49 -13.47 44.90
CA THR A 8 0.86 -13.18 44.37
C THR A 8 1.00 -13.65 42.93
N PHE A 9 0.50 -14.84 42.60
CA PHE A 9 0.51 -15.37 41.23
C PHE A 9 -0.38 -14.54 40.31
N GLY A 10 -1.56 -14.14 40.77
CA GLY A 10 -2.46 -13.25 40.02
C GLY A 10 -1.85 -11.89 39.76
N LEU A 11 -1.18 -11.29 40.77
CA LEU A 11 -0.48 -10.02 40.60
C LEU A 11 0.71 -10.12 39.64
N ALA A 12 1.54 -11.16 39.74
CA ALA A 12 2.67 -11.41 38.88
C ALA A 12 2.24 -11.65 37.42
N SER A 13 1.16 -12.45 37.23
CA SER A 13 0.58 -12.67 35.91
C SER A 13 -0.01 -11.38 35.32
N GLY A 14 -0.71 -10.57 36.13
CA GLY A 14 -1.22 -9.27 35.72
C GLY A 14 -0.12 -8.30 35.30
N LEU A 15 0.98 -8.24 36.06
CA LEU A 15 2.16 -7.42 35.72
C LEU A 15 2.86 -7.91 34.43
N ALA A 16 2.99 -9.22 34.25
CA ALA A 16 3.59 -9.80 33.04
C ALA A 16 2.73 -9.51 31.80
N ILE A 17 1.41 -9.66 31.91
CA ILE A 17 0.49 -9.32 30.83
C ILE A 17 0.56 -7.83 30.50
N THR A 18 0.53 -6.96 31.53
CA THR A 18 0.63 -5.52 31.34
C THR A 18 1.96 -5.15 30.67
N TYR A 19 3.07 -5.72 31.13
CA TYR A 19 4.38 -5.53 30.50
C TYR A 19 4.36 -5.94 29.02
N TYR A 20 3.84 -7.12 28.71
CA TYR A 20 3.75 -7.62 27.32
C TYR A 20 2.90 -6.71 26.42
N LEU A 21 1.73 -6.25 26.93
CA LEU A 21 0.81 -5.38 26.16
C LEU A 21 1.40 -3.99 25.87
N PHE A 22 2.24 -3.46 26.75
CA PHE A 22 2.76 -2.09 26.64
C PHE A 22 4.26 -2.03 26.30
N LYS A 23 4.93 -3.19 26.19
CA LYS A 23 6.34 -3.23 25.82
C LYS A 23 6.58 -2.53 24.48
N SER A 24 7.57 -1.65 24.46
CA SER A 24 8.15 -1.12 23.22
C SER A 24 9.53 -1.72 23.06
N PRO A 25 9.76 -2.59 22.07
CA PRO A 25 11.09 -3.13 21.81
C PRO A 25 12.04 -2.04 21.29
N ASN A 26 13.33 -2.30 21.38
CA ASN A 26 14.33 -1.48 20.71
C ASN A 26 14.26 -1.71 19.19
N PRO A 27 14.57 -0.70 18.37
CA PRO A 27 14.73 -0.87 16.93
C PRO A 27 15.76 -1.98 16.62
N PRO A 28 15.50 -2.82 15.60
CA PRO A 28 16.49 -3.79 15.15
C PRO A 28 17.70 -3.07 14.54
N GLU A 29 18.88 -3.71 14.63
CA GLU A 29 20.03 -3.29 13.84
C GLU A 29 19.77 -3.59 12.36
N LEU A 30 19.91 -2.57 11.50
CA LEU A 30 19.68 -2.68 10.08
C LEU A 30 20.96 -2.41 9.31
N ASP A 31 21.27 -3.28 8.36
CA ASP A 31 22.25 -2.98 7.33
C ASP A 31 21.58 -2.11 6.24
N LEU A 32 21.81 -0.81 6.30
CA LEU A 32 21.24 0.16 5.37
C LEU A 32 21.81 0.04 3.94
N GLN A 33 22.82 -0.79 3.73
CA GLN A 33 23.44 -1.04 2.43
C GLN A 33 23.36 -2.52 2.02
N LYS A 34 22.50 -3.30 2.68
CA LYS A 34 22.31 -4.72 2.39
C LYS A 34 22.03 -4.93 0.89
N TRP A 35 22.84 -5.82 0.27
CA TRP A 35 22.77 -6.08 -1.16
C TRP A 35 21.65 -7.05 -1.52
N TRP A 36 20.70 -6.58 -2.34
CA TRP A 36 19.54 -7.37 -2.78
C TRP A 36 19.64 -7.86 -4.23
N GLY A 37 20.57 -7.30 -5.02
CA GLY A 37 20.84 -7.75 -6.37
C GLY A 37 21.39 -9.17 -6.43
N SER A 38 21.34 -9.78 -7.60
CA SER A 38 21.86 -11.12 -7.84
C SER A 38 23.36 -11.20 -7.53
N GLY A 39 23.79 -12.33 -7.00
CA GLY A 39 25.19 -12.58 -6.63
C GLY A 39 25.71 -11.71 -5.49
N SER A 40 27.03 -11.43 -5.52
CA SER A 40 27.71 -10.56 -4.55
C SER A 40 27.69 -9.11 -5.05
N PRO A 41 27.87 -8.12 -4.13
CA PRO A 41 28.02 -6.72 -4.54
C PRO A 41 29.13 -6.54 -5.57
N VAL A 42 28.83 -5.80 -6.63
CA VAL A 42 29.82 -5.45 -7.67
C VAL A 42 30.73 -4.32 -7.18
N ALA A 43 31.98 -4.29 -7.67
CA ALA A 43 32.96 -3.28 -7.22
C ALA A 43 32.53 -1.83 -7.55
N VAL A 44 31.80 -1.64 -8.65
CA VAL A 44 31.25 -0.34 -9.07
C VAL A 44 29.78 -0.54 -9.42
N VAL A 45 28.90 0.10 -8.64
CA VAL A 45 27.47 0.14 -8.91
C VAL A 45 27.16 1.41 -9.70
N ASP A 46 26.43 1.30 -10.81
CA ASP A 46 25.88 2.47 -11.50
C ASP A 46 24.79 3.11 -10.62
N THR A 47 25.13 4.25 -10.04
CA THR A 47 24.23 5.01 -9.17
C THR A 47 23.53 6.16 -9.90
N SER A 48 23.69 6.26 -11.22
CA SER A 48 23.08 7.32 -12.02
C SER A 48 21.54 7.21 -12.01
N ILE A 49 20.89 8.36 -12.15
CA ILE A 49 19.45 8.46 -12.36
C ILE A 49 19.24 8.46 -13.88
N ARG A 50 18.74 7.36 -14.40
CA ARG A 50 18.60 7.15 -15.86
C ARG A 50 17.15 7.39 -16.29
N PRO A 51 16.90 8.20 -17.32
CA PRO A 51 15.58 8.28 -17.93
C PRO A 51 15.09 6.89 -18.35
N PHE A 52 13.82 6.63 -18.14
CA PHE A 52 13.16 5.40 -18.52
C PHE A 52 11.93 5.71 -19.35
N LYS A 53 11.64 4.91 -20.37
CA LYS A 53 10.45 5.03 -21.20
C LYS A 53 9.71 3.71 -21.22
N ILE A 54 8.42 3.75 -20.97
CA ILE A 54 7.56 2.57 -21.02
C ILE A 54 7.30 2.25 -22.50
N GLU A 55 7.65 1.03 -22.89
CA GLU A 55 7.37 0.49 -24.22
C GLU A 55 6.88 -0.95 -24.07
N PHE A 56 5.70 -1.24 -24.62
CA PHE A 56 5.20 -2.61 -24.67
C PHE A 56 5.75 -3.31 -25.90
N ASN A 57 6.51 -4.37 -25.68
CA ASN A 57 7.14 -5.13 -26.74
C ASN A 57 6.10 -5.79 -27.65
N TYR A 58 6.18 -5.55 -28.96
CA TYR A 58 5.26 -6.09 -29.94
C TYR A 58 5.15 -7.63 -29.90
N THR A 59 6.27 -8.33 -29.70
CA THR A 59 6.27 -9.79 -29.59
C THR A 59 5.49 -10.28 -28.37
N MET A 60 5.61 -9.56 -27.24
CA MET A 60 4.85 -9.89 -26.02
C MET A 60 3.37 -9.56 -26.18
N ILE A 61 3.02 -8.45 -26.84
CA ILE A 61 1.62 -8.13 -27.17
C ILE A 61 1.02 -9.24 -28.05
N LYS A 62 1.75 -9.70 -29.05
CA LYS A 62 1.30 -10.77 -29.93
C LYS A 62 1.07 -12.09 -29.17
N ASP A 63 2.04 -12.49 -28.32
CA ASP A 63 1.91 -13.68 -27.47
C ASP A 63 0.70 -13.57 -26.52
N LEU A 64 0.52 -12.41 -25.89
CA LEU A 64 -0.63 -12.11 -25.03
C LEU A 64 -1.95 -12.33 -25.79
N LYS A 65 -2.09 -11.70 -26.98
CA LYS A 65 -3.30 -11.82 -27.81
C LYS A 65 -3.56 -13.26 -28.26
N GLU A 66 -2.51 -13.96 -28.68
CA GLU A 66 -2.61 -15.39 -29.08
C GLU A 66 -3.08 -16.27 -27.90
N ARG A 67 -2.56 -16.08 -26.69
CA ARG A 67 -2.98 -16.80 -25.48
C ARG A 67 -4.42 -16.49 -25.10
N LEU A 68 -4.85 -15.24 -25.20
CA LEU A 68 -6.21 -14.82 -24.92
C LEU A 68 -7.20 -15.37 -25.96
N HIS A 69 -6.85 -15.39 -27.23
CA HIS A 69 -7.70 -16.02 -28.26
C HIS A 69 -7.82 -17.54 -28.10
N ASN A 70 -6.74 -18.21 -27.70
CA ASN A 70 -6.70 -19.65 -27.50
C ASN A 70 -7.11 -20.07 -26.07
N ARG A 71 -7.69 -19.15 -25.27
CA ARG A 71 -8.14 -19.49 -23.91
C ARG A 71 -9.21 -20.57 -23.92
N ARG A 72 -9.22 -21.40 -22.91
CA ARG A 72 -10.27 -22.39 -22.70
C ARG A 72 -11.58 -21.70 -22.33
N THR A 73 -12.69 -22.30 -22.70
CA THR A 73 -14.02 -21.87 -22.26
C THR A 73 -14.12 -21.94 -20.74
N PHE A 74 -14.59 -20.88 -20.12
CA PHE A 74 -14.74 -20.82 -18.66
C PHE A 74 -16.04 -21.51 -18.22
N THR A 75 -15.99 -22.05 -17.00
CA THR A 75 -17.19 -22.51 -16.31
C THR A 75 -18.03 -21.29 -15.94
N LYS A 76 -19.34 -21.31 -16.30
CA LYS A 76 -20.26 -20.23 -15.97
C LYS A 76 -20.49 -20.13 -14.46
N PRO A 77 -20.76 -18.92 -13.91
CA PRO A 77 -21.16 -18.77 -12.52
C PRO A 77 -22.41 -19.62 -12.19
N LEU A 78 -22.56 -20.00 -10.93
CA LEU A 78 -23.79 -20.60 -10.46
C LEU A 78 -24.97 -19.62 -10.63
N GLN A 79 -26.16 -20.15 -10.87
CA GLN A 79 -27.32 -19.31 -11.07
C GLN A 79 -27.60 -18.41 -9.85
N GLY A 80 -27.67 -17.11 -10.09
CA GLY A 80 -27.93 -16.09 -9.05
C GLY A 80 -26.75 -15.68 -8.18
N ILE A 81 -25.57 -16.33 -8.34
CA ILE A 81 -24.39 -16.03 -7.47
C ILE A 81 -23.60 -14.80 -7.93
N GLN A 82 -23.66 -14.47 -9.22
CA GLN A 82 -22.94 -13.32 -9.79
C GLN A 82 -21.43 -13.33 -9.44
N SER A 83 -20.96 -12.39 -8.63
CA SER A 83 -19.56 -12.24 -8.22
C SER A 83 -19.26 -12.70 -6.78
N GLU A 84 -20.23 -13.33 -6.08
CA GLU A 84 -20.03 -13.77 -4.68
C GLU A 84 -18.96 -14.88 -4.52
N TYR A 85 -18.76 -15.71 -5.56
CA TYR A 85 -17.73 -16.77 -5.55
C TYR A 85 -16.46 -16.38 -6.28
N GLY A 86 -16.24 -15.09 -6.49
CA GLY A 86 -15.12 -14.52 -7.22
C GLY A 86 -15.59 -13.88 -8.52
N ILE A 87 -14.66 -13.67 -9.45
CA ILE A 87 -14.99 -12.97 -10.70
C ILE A 87 -16.08 -13.69 -11.49
N ASN A 88 -17.07 -12.93 -11.94
CA ASN A 88 -18.10 -13.45 -12.87
C ASN A 88 -17.46 -13.76 -14.23
N THR A 89 -17.38 -15.04 -14.58
CA THR A 89 -16.67 -15.49 -15.80
C THR A 89 -17.34 -15.04 -17.10
N ILE A 90 -18.64 -14.75 -17.10
CA ILE A 90 -19.32 -14.19 -18.27
C ILE A 90 -18.88 -12.74 -18.48
N TYR A 91 -18.77 -11.97 -17.40
CA TYR A 91 -18.25 -10.61 -17.46
C TYR A 91 -16.76 -10.59 -17.77
N LEU A 92 -15.98 -11.51 -17.20
CA LEU A 92 -14.55 -11.64 -17.51
C LEU A 92 -14.32 -11.86 -19.02
N GLU A 93 -15.12 -12.67 -19.69
CA GLU A 93 -14.99 -12.86 -21.15
C GLU A 93 -15.10 -11.53 -21.89
N THR A 94 -16.03 -10.65 -21.52
CA THR A 94 -16.16 -9.33 -22.16
C THR A 94 -14.95 -8.43 -21.89
N VAL A 95 -14.36 -8.50 -20.69
CA VAL A 95 -13.15 -7.76 -20.35
C VAL A 95 -11.93 -8.26 -21.13
N LEU A 96 -11.80 -9.60 -21.27
CA LEU A 96 -10.70 -10.20 -22.02
C LEU A 96 -10.82 -9.93 -23.53
N ASP A 97 -12.03 -9.94 -24.09
CA ASP A 97 -12.26 -9.57 -25.48
C ASP A 97 -11.92 -8.11 -25.73
N TYR A 98 -12.31 -7.20 -24.83
CA TYR A 98 -11.90 -5.80 -24.87
C TYR A 98 -10.37 -5.66 -24.80
N TRP A 99 -9.68 -6.40 -23.93
CA TRP A 99 -8.21 -6.35 -23.80
C TRP A 99 -7.50 -6.81 -25.08
N VAL A 100 -8.08 -7.77 -25.82
CA VAL A 100 -7.54 -8.26 -27.08
C VAL A 100 -7.83 -7.31 -28.24
N GLU A 101 -9.07 -6.84 -28.38
CA GLU A 101 -9.53 -6.18 -29.60
C GLU A 101 -9.44 -4.65 -29.51
N ASP A 102 -9.84 -4.06 -28.39
CA ASP A 102 -10.07 -2.62 -28.27
C ASP A 102 -9.01 -1.88 -27.44
N TYR A 103 -8.31 -2.59 -26.52
CA TYR A 103 -7.26 -1.98 -25.71
C TYR A 103 -6.06 -1.58 -26.54
N ASP A 104 -5.83 -0.26 -26.70
CA ASP A 104 -4.77 0.31 -27.53
C ASP A 104 -3.46 0.39 -26.72
N PHE A 105 -2.64 -0.66 -26.81
CA PHE A 105 -1.34 -0.75 -26.11
C PHE A 105 -0.42 0.44 -26.37
N LYS A 106 -0.45 0.98 -27.63
CA LYS A 106 0.40 2.13 -27.98
C LYS A 106 -0.10 3.40 -27.31
N LYS A 107 -1.39 3.69 -27.42
CA LYS A 107 -2.03 4.84 -26.76
C LYS A 107 -1.84 4.77 -25.24
N ARG A 108 -2.01 3.58 -24.63
CA ARG A 108 -1.82 3.43 -23.18
C ARG A 108 -0.36 3.64 -22.78
N ALA A 109 0.62 3.11 -23.53
CA ALA A 109 2.03 3.40 -23.30
C ALA A 109 2.35 4.91 -23.43
N ASP A 110 1.77 5.61 -24.41
CA ASP A 110 1.93 7.05 -24.57
C ASP A 110 1.34 7.82 -23.38
N LEU A 111 0.18 7.40 -22.83
CA LEU A 111 -0.44 7.98 -21.64
C LEU A 111 0.39 7.72 -20.38
N LEU A 112 0.89 6.50 -20.19
CA LEU A 112 1.77 6.17 -19.08
C LEU A 112 3.05 7.02 -19.11
N ASN A 113 3.61 7.30 -20.29
CA ASN A 113 4.77 8.17 -20.46
C ASN A 113 4.46 9.69 -20.37
N MET A 114 3.27 10.07 -19.97
CA MET A 114 2.89 11.49 -19.81
C MET A 114 3.74 12.19 -18.72
N PHE A 115 4.25 11.43 -17.77
CA PHE A 115 5.18 11.89 -16.74
C PHE A 115 6.60 11.40 -17.01
N PRO A 116 7.63 12.10 -16.51
CA PRO A 116 9.00 11.62 -16.59
C PRO A 116 9.22 10.40 -15.69
N HIS A 117 9.70 9.31 -16.30
CA HIS A 117 10.07 8.08 -15.61
C HIS A 117 11.59 7.92 -15.52
N TYR A 118 12.04 7.32 -14.45
CA TYR A 118 13.46 7.10 -14.18
C TYR A 118 13.70 5.73 -13.55
N LYS A 119 14.95 5.26 -13.67
CA LYS A 119 15.48 4.13 -12.89
C LYS A 119 16.81 4.52 -12.26
N THR A 120 17.08 4.01 -11.07
CA THR A 120 18.38 4.11 -10.42
C THR A 120 18.65 2.85 -9.60
N ASN A 121 19.91 2.46 -9.46
CA ASN A 121 20.26 1.29 -8.67
C ASN A 121 20.30 1.65 -7.18
N ILE A 122 19.50 0.94 -6.39
CA ILE A 122 19.51 1.02 -4.91
C ILE A 122 19.77 -0.38 -4.36
N GLN A 123 20.86 -0.54 -3.66
CA GLN A 123 21.22 -1.80 -3.00
C GLN A 123 21.23 -3.02 -3.95
N GLY A 124 21.58 -2.80 -5.22
CA GLY A 124 21.66 -3.84 -6.25
C GLY A 124 20.38 -4.10 -7.03
N LEU A 125 19.31 -3.35 -6.79
CA LEU A 125 18.07 -3.41 -7.56
C LEU A 125 17.85 -2.12 -8.33
N ASP A 126 17.48 -2.21 -9.59
CA ASP A 126 17.02 -1.09 -10.37
C ASP A 126 15.60 -0.69 -9.96
N ILE A 127 15.49 0.41 -9.24
CA ILE A 127 14.22 0.94 -8.76
C ILE A 127 13.68 1.95 -9.75
N HIS A 128 12.47 1.70 -10.24
CA HIS A 128 11.71 2.58 -11.10
C HIS A 128 10.90 3.58 -10.29
N PHE A 129 10.80 4.81 -10.79
CA PHE A 129 9.96 5.85 -10.20
C PHE A 129 9.57 6.92 -11.22
N ILE A 130 8.41 7.51 -11.00
CA ILE A 130 7.96 8.74 -11.64
C ILE A 130 8.47 9.90 -10.76
N ARG A 131 9.05 10.93 -11.38
CA ARG A 131 9.41 12.16 -10.67
C ARG A 131 8.82 13.37 -11.40
N VAL A 132 7.93 14.08 -10.73
CA VAL A 132 7.34 15.30 -11.26
C VAL A 132 7.70 16.46 -10.34
N LYS A 133 8.58 17.32 -10.86
CA LYS A 133 8.94 18.57 -10.21
C LYS A 133 7.97 19.66 -10.69
N PRO A 134 7.30 20.38 -9.78
CA PRO A 134 6.42 21.45 -10.16
C PRO A 134 7.20 22.62 -10.80
N ASP A 135 6.63 23.22 -11.84
CA ASP A 135 7.16 24.43 -12.47
C ASP A 135 6.45 25.63 -11.85
N VAL A 136 6.98 26.12 -10.72
CA VAL A 136 6.40 27.20 -9.92
C VAL A 136 7.50 28.13 -9.39
N GLU A 137 7.16 29.42 -9.28
CA GLU A 137 7.99 30.43 -8.64
C GLU A 137 7.27 30.92 -7.37
N ASP A 138 8.00 31.30 -6.36
CA ASP A 138 7.51 31.87 -5.09
C ASP A 138 6.51 31.01 -4.29
N VAL A 139 6.53 29.69 -4.52
CA VAL A 139 5.71 28.70 -3.81
C VAL A 139 6.63 27.66 -3.18
N GLU A 140 6.42 27.31 -1.92
CA GLU A 140 7.18 26.24 -1.27
C GLU A 140 6.95 24.90 -1.93
N VAL A 141 8.02 24.15 -2.21
CA VAL A 141 7.93 22.81 -2.82
C VAL A 141 8.29 21.77 -1.79
N LEU A 142 7.30 20.93 -1.44
CA LEU A 142 7.44 19.87 -0.45
C LEU A 142 7.75 18.55 -1.15
N PRO A 143 8.87 17.85 -0.82
CA PRO A 143 9.15 16.54 -1.40
C PRO A 143 8.19 15.48 -0.85
N LEU A 144 7.46 14.80 -1.73
CA LEU A 144 6.47 13.78 -1.40
C LEU A 144 6.82 12.44 -2.06
N LEU A 145 7.13 11.44 -1.24
CA LEU A 145 7.22 10.05 -1.67
C LEU A 145 5.84 9.40 -1.65
N MET A 146 5.43 8.80 -2.77
CA MET A 146 4.18 8.04 -2.88
C MET A 146 4.45 6.56 -3.09
N LEU A 147 3.84 5.70 -2.25
CA LEU A 147 4.03 4.26 -2.27
C LEU A 147 2.70 3.52 -2.42
N HIS A 148 2.61 2.71 -3.47
CA HIS A 148 1.49 1.83 -3.77
C HIS A 148 1.60 0.49 -3.03
N GLY A 149 0.66 -0.42 -3.30
CA GLY A 149 0.69 -1.80 -2.84
C GLY A 149 0.30 -2.81 -3.91
N TRP A 150 -0.22 -3.95 -3.48
CA TRP A 150 -0.63 -5.03 -4.38
C TRP A 150 -2.13 -4.89 -4.78
N PRO A 151 -2.48 -5.12 -6.05
CA PRO A 151 -1.65 -5.54 -7.19
C PRO A 151 -1.12 -4.38 -8.04
N SER A 152 -1.05 -3.19 -7.48
CA SER A 152 -0.80 -1.93 -8.20
C SER A 152 0.69 -1.66 -8.50
N SER A 153 0.96 -0.47 -9.00
CA SER A 153 2.28 0.11 -9.30
C SER A 153 2.20 1.63 -9.14
N SER A 154 3.28 2.35 -9.44
CA SER A 154 3.29 3.82 -9.48
C SER A 154 2.21 4.43 -10.39
N LYS A 155 1.71 3.66 -11.36
CA LYS A 155 0.58 4.00 -12.23
C LYS A 155 -0.69 4.37 -11.44
N GLU A 156 -0.88 3.83 -10.25
CA GLU A 156 -2.03 4.15 -9.38
C GLU A 156 -2.20 5.65 -9.16
N PHE A 157 -1.09 6.40 -9.18
CA PHE A 157 -1.05 7.83 -8.85
C PHE A 157 -1.22 8.78 -10.03
N ASP A 158 -1.39 8.29 -11.26
CA ASP A 158 -1.47 9.11 -12.48
C ASP A 158 -2.49 10.24 -12.39
N LYS A 159 -3.65 9.98 -11.77
CA LYS A 159 -4.72 10.99 -11.63
C LYS A 159 -4.42 12.03 -10.55
N VAL A 160 -3.67 11.69 -9.51
CA VAL A 160 -3.39 12.60 -8.39
C VAL A 160 -2.11 13.41 -8.58
N ILE A 161 -1.12 12.92 -9.33
CA ILE A 161 0.12 13.64 -9.60
C ILE A 161 -0.12 15.06 -10.14
N PRO A 162 -0.95 15.29 -11.17
CA PRO A 162 -1.19 16.63 -11.68
C PRO A 162 -1.88 17.57 -10.69
N MET A 163 -2.64 17.01 -9.74
CA MET A 163 -3.35 17.77 -8.72
C MET A 163 -2.41 18.19 -7.58
N LEU A 164 -1.40 17.37 -7.28
CA LEU A 164 -0.42 17.60 -6.21
C LEU A 164 0.69 18.57 -6.63
N THR A 165 1.01 18.60 -7.94
CA THR A 165 2.13 19.39 -8.48
C THR A 165 1.73 20.78 -8.97
N ARG A 166 0.46 21.18 -8.85
CA ARG A 166 -0.05 22.49 -9.26
C ARG A 166 -0.49 23.31 -8.06
N PRO A 167 -0.30 24.65 -8.10
CA PRO A 167 -0.81 25.54 -7.05
C PRO A 167 -2.31 25.40 -6.83
N ARG A 168 -2.72 25.44 -5.58
CA ARG A 168 -4.13 25.38 -5.16
C ARG A 168 -4.49 26.57 -4.31
N VAL A 169 -5.69 27.11 -4.51
CA VAL A 169 -6.22 28.19 -3.68
C VAL A 169 -6.29 27.77 -2.22
N GLY A 170 -5.75 28.58 -1.33
CA GLY A 170 -5.74 28.31 0.11
C GLY A 170 -4.46 27.63 0.63
N TYR A 171 -3.53 27.25 -0.26
CA TYR A 171 -2.25 26.65 0.12
C TYR A 171 -1.09 27.45 -0.49
N ASN A 172 -0.01 27.62 0.30
CA ASN A 172 1.21 28.33 -0.11
C ASN A 172 2.36 27.36 -0.47
N PHE A 173 2.02 26.10 -0.72
CA PHE A 173 2.97 25.07 -1.12
C PHE A 173 2.36 24.15 -2.19
N VAL A 174 3.25 23.42 -2.87
CA VAL A 174 2.94 22.32 -3.79
C VAL A 174 3.87 21.15 -3.49
N PHE A 175 3.68 20.02 -4.16
CA PHE A 175 4.54 18.86 -3.96
C PHE A 175 5.44 18.60 -5.18
N GLU A 176 6.72 18.29 -4.92
CA GLU A 176 7.53 17.52 -5.84
C GLU A 176 7.24 16.04 -5.57
N VAL A 177 6.62 15.36 -6.54
CA VAL A 177 6.14 13.99 -6.36
C VAL A 177 7.18 12.99 -6.85
N ILE A 178 7.49 12.02 -6.00
CA ILE A 178 8.26 10.82 -6.33
C ILE A 178 7.33 9.62 -6.10
N ALA A 179 6.74 9.06 -7.17
CA ALA A 179 5.93 7.86 -7.11
C ALA A 179 6.76 6.65 -7.53
N ALA A 180 7.15 5.82 -6.56
CA ALA A 180 8.08 4.71 -6.78
C ALA A 180 7.33 3.38 -6.90
N ASP A 181 7.77 2.52 -7.83
CA ASP A 181 7.41 1.11 -7.81
C ASP A 181 8.16 0.40 -6.70
N LEU A 182 7.43 -0.33 -5.85
CA LEU A 182 8.06 -1.18 -4.85
C LEU A 182 8.96 -2.24 -5.52
N PRO A 183 10.05 -2.69 -4.87
CA PRO A 183 10.89 -3.76 -5.42
C PRO A 183 10.06 -5.00 -5.77
N GLY A 184 10.22 -5.47 -7.00
CA GLY A 184 9.47 -6.62 -7.53
C GLY A 184 8.06 -6.31 -8.05
N TYR A 185 7.69 -5.03 -8.14
CA TYR A 185 6.44 -4.53 -8.71
C TYR A 185 6.71 -3.65 -9.93
N GLY A 186 5.70 -3.52 -10.77
CA GLY A 186 5.72 -2.60 -11.90
C GLY A 186 6.97 -2.76 -12.76
N PHE A 187 7.76 -1.71 -12.84
CA PHE A 187 9.01 -1.67 -13.62
C PHE A 187 10.26 -1.75 -12.73
N SER A 188 10.11 -1.90 -11.41
CA SER A 188 11.21 -2.12 -10.48
C SER A 188 11.70 -3.57 -10.50
N GLU A 189 13.00 -3.76 -10.36
CA GLU A 189 13.61 -5.08 -10.27
C GLU A 189 13.24 -5.76 -8.95
N GLY A 190 12.97 -7.06 -9.00
CA GLY A 190 12.77 -7.92 -7.83
C GLY A 190 14.05 -8.61 -7.41
N THR A 191 14.09 -9.05 -6.14
CA THR A 191 15.21 -9.85 -5.63
C THR A 191 14.96 -11.35 -5.79
N ASN A 192 16.04 -12.12 -5.89
CA ASN A 192 16.05 -13.58 -5.72
C ASN A 192 16.52 -14.02 -4.33
N LYS A 193 16.74 -13.07 -3.41
CA LYS A 193 17.20 -13.32 -2.04
C LYS A 193 16.04 -13.26 -1.06
N PRO A 194 15.96 -14.17 -0.09
CA PRO A 194 14.95 -14.10 0.97
C PRO A 194 15.22 -12.93 1.92
N GLY A 195 14.18 -12.46 2.59
CA GLY A 195 14.26 -11.45 3.63
C GLY A 195 13.92 -10.02 3.18
N LEU A 196 13.52 -9.79 1.91
CA LEU A 196 13.07 -8.47 1.44
C LEU A 196 11.64 -8.20 1.92
N ASN A 197 11.49 -7.93 3.21
CA ASN A 197 10.24 -7.64 3.89
C ASN A 197 9.91 -6.14 3.87
N PRO A 198 8.74 -5.71 4.39
CA PRO A 198 8.33 -4.29 4.38
C PRO A 198 9.30 -3.34 5.10
N VAL A 199 10.06 -3.82 6.11
CA VAL A 199 11.08 -3.00 6.79
C VAL A 199 12.24 -2.71 5.83
N GLN A 200 12.73 -3.74 5.15
CA GLN A 200 13.83 -3.64 4.19
C GLN A 200 13.45 -2.82 2.95
N ILE A 201 12.21 -2.96 2.49
CA ILE A 201 11.67 -2.10 1.41
C ILE A 201 11.62 -0.64 1.88
N GLY A 202 11.22 -0.39 3.12
CA GLY A 202 11.29 0.96 3.72
C GLY A 202 12.70 1.55 3.67
N VAL A 203 13.74 0.73 3.93
CA VAL A 203 15.16 1.16 3.80
C VAL A 203 15.50 1.50 2.35
N ILE A 204 15.09 0.67 1.37
CA ILE A 204 15.33 0.93 -0.05
C ILE A 204 14.67 2.25 -0.48
N MET A 205 13.41 2.47 -0.13
CA MET A 205 12.67 3.69 -0.48
C MET A 205 13.26 4.94 0.20
N ARG A 206 13.69 4.83 1.45
CA ARG A 206 14.47 5.88 2.13
C ARG A 206 15.77 6.17 1.38
N ASN A 207 16.51 5.14 0.98
CA ASN A 207 17.75 5.30 0.24
C ASN A 207 17.53 5.90 -1.17
N LEU A 208 16.38 5.61 -1.80
CA LEU A 208 15.97 6.29 -3.02
C LEU A 208 15.82 7.80 -2.80
N MET A 209 15.10 8.23 -1.75
CA MET A 209 14.93 9.66 -1.45
C MET A 209 16.26 10.35 -1.16
N MET A 210 17.15 9.71 -0.40
CA MET A 210 18.51 10.21 -0.16
C MET A 210 19.32 10.32 -1.45
N ARG A 211 19.22 9.35 -2.38
CA ARG A 211 19.85 9.36 -3.70
C ARG A 211 19.36 10.53 -4.55
N LEU A 212 18.09 10.91 -4.43
CA LEU A 212 17.48 12.04 -5.12
C LEU A 212 17.81 13.40 -4.49
N GLY A 213 18.55 13.42 -3.38
CA GLY A 213 18.97 14.62 -2.66
C GLY A 213 18.00 15.12 -1.59
N PHE A 214 16.98 14.32 -1.24
CA PHE A 214 16.02 14.69 -0.22
C PHE A 214 16.43 14.14 1.15
N GLU A 215 17.03 14.97 1.99
CA GLU A 215 17.37 14.60 3.35
C GLU A 215 16.13 14.46 4.25
N LYS A 216 15.07 15.21 3.94
CA LYS A 216 13.78 15.18 4.64
C LYS A 216 12.64 15.23 3.65
N PHE A 217 11.59 14.45 3.89
CA PHE A 217 10.45 14.32 2.96
C PHE A 217 9.19 13.89 3.68
N TYR A 218 8.05 14.11 3.00
CA TYR A 218 6.74 13.59 3.38
C TYR A 218 6.46 12.28 2.65
N ILE A 219 5.55 11.47 3.20
CA ILE A 219 5.15 10.20 2.59
C ILE A 219 3.63 10.15 2.50
N GLN A 220 3.12 9.72 1.34
CA GLN A 220 1.76 9.22 1.16
C GLN A 220 1.82 7.75 0.78
N ALA A 221 0.99 6.90 1.42
CA ALA A 221 1.03 5.47 1.14
C ALA A 221 -0.28 4.75 1.46
N GLY A 222 -0.59 3.72 0.68
CA GLY A 222 -1.66 2.76 0.89
C GLY A 222 -1.14 1.33 0.93
N ASP A 223 -1.96 0.37 1.33
CA ASP A 223 -1.69 -1.07 1.31
C ASP A 223 -0.30 -1.46 1.85
N TRP A 224 0.48 -2.29 1.13
CA TRP A 224 1.87 -2.62 1.50
C TRP A 224 2.77 -1.39 1.54
N GLY A 225 2.53 -0.41 0.68
CA GLY A 225 3.22 0.87 0.76
C GLY A 225 3.02 1.55 2.11
N SER A 226 1.80 1.47 2.70
CA SER A 226 1.53 1.98 4.06
C SER A 226 2.37 1.27 5.12
N GLN A 227 2.56 -0.05 5.02
CA GLN A 227 3.41 -0.79 5.94
C GLN A 227 4.88 -0.39 5.81
N CYS A 228 5.39 -0.31 4.58
CA CYS A 228 6.76 0.15 4.30
C CYS A 228 6.98 1.59 4.81
N ALA A 229 6.04 2.49 4.54
CA ALA A 229 6.08 3.88 4.99
C ALA A 229 6.01 4.03 6.51
N THR A 230 5.14 3.24 7.17
CA THR A 230 5.03 3.21 8.64
C THR A 230 6.33 2.74 9.28
N HIS A 231 6.96 1.69 8.74
CA HIS A 231 8.26 1.21 9.23
C HIS A 231 9.37 2.26 9.01
N MET A 232 9.38 2.91 7.83
CA MET A 232 10.32 4.00 7.54
C MET A 232 10.13 5.16 8.52
N ALA A 233 8.90 5.63 8.75
CA ALA A 233 8.60 6.70 9.70
C ALA A 233 8.94 6.33 11.16
N THR A 234 8.84 5.03 11.50
CA THR A 234 9.21 4.53 12.84
C THR A 234 10.71 4.54 13.05
N LEU A 235 11.47 4.11 12.04
CA LEU A 235 12.91 3.88 12.14
C LEU A 235 13.76 5.11 11.78
N PHE A 236 13.23 6.01 10.95
CA PHE A 236 13.92 7.22 10.48
C PHE A 236 13.12 8.50 10.74
N PRO A 237 12.71 8.77 11.99
CA PRO A 237 11.84 9.91 12.32
C PRO A 237 12.46 11.28 12.03
N GLU A 238 13.79 11.38 11.95
CA GLU A 238 14.49 12.63 11.62
C GLU A 238 14.42 12.97 10.12
N GLN A 239 14.10 11.99 9.25
CA GLN A 239 14.03 12.15 7.82
C GLN A 239 12.59 12.25 7.30
N VAL A 240 11.64 11.62 7.99
CA VAL A 240 10.22 11.67 7.61
C VAL A 240 9.52 12.83 8.31
N LEU A 241 9.13 13.84 7.55
CA LEU A 241 8.47 15.05 8.05
C LEU A 241 6.98 14.83 8.36
N GLY A 242 6.33 13.87 7.70
CA GLY A 242 4.94 13.52 7.93
C GLY A 242 4.56 12.27 7.15
N LEU A 243 3.68 11.47 7.74
CA LEU A 243 3.12 10.27 7.13
C LEU A 243 1.63 10.46 6.92
N HIS A 244 1.20 10.49 5.66
CA HIS A 244 -0.19 10.38 5.27
C HIS A 244 -0.48 8.96 4.79
N THR A 245 -1.54 8.31 5.28
CA THR A 245 -1.88 6.95 4.86
C THR A 245 -3.38 6.74 4.71
N ASN A 246 -3.78 6.04 3.64
CA ASN A 246 -5.16 5.59 3.42
C ASN A 246 -5.44 4.17 3.91
N MET A 247 -4.44 3.48 4.46
CA MET A 247 -4.62 2.20 5.18
C MET A 247 -3.83 2.21 6.51
N PRO A 248 -4.24 3.04 7.48
CA PRO A 248 -3.60 3.08 8.79
C PRO A 248 -3.86 1.79 9.55
N LEU A 249 -2.82 1.20 10.13
CA LEU A 249 -2.95 -0.05 10.88
C LEU A 249 -2.10 -0.04 12.16
N SER A 250 -2.72 -0.46 13.27
CA SER A 250 -2.04 -0.81 14.51
C SER A 250 -2.29 -2.27 14.83
N SER A 251 -1.26 -3.11 14.72
CA SER A 251 -1.30 -4.54 15.08
C SER A 251 -0.64 -4.84 16.42
N LYS A 252 -0.45 -3.83 17.27
CA LYS A 252 0.10 -4.01 18.62
C LYS A 252 -0.80 -4.91 19.47
N PRO A 253 -0.24 -5.71 20.41
CA PRO A 253 -1.04 -6.57 21.28
C PRO A 253 -2.15 -5.81 22.04
N VAL A 254 -1.86 -4.58 22.49
CA VAL A 254 -2.85 -3.71 23.14
C VAL A 254 -3.98 -3.28 22.19
N SER A 255 -3.69 -3.06 20.92
CA SER A 255 -4.69 -2.70 19.90
C SER A 255 -5.65 -3.87 19.63
N THR A 256 -5.12 -5.10 19.58
CA THR A 256 -5.92 -6.32 19.45
C THR A 256 -6.82 -6.52 20.67
N LEU A 257 -6.28 -6.32 21.88
CA LEU A 257 -7.08 -6.37 23.10
C LEU A 257 -8.21 -5.32 23.10
N LYS A 258 -7.90 -4.08 22.68
CA LYS A 258 -8.90 -3.01 22.57
C LYS A 258 -10.00 -3.38 21.56
N LEU A 259 -9.64 -3.94 20.40
CA LEU A 259 -10.61 -4.40 19.40
C LEU A 259 -11.58 -5.44 19.99
N ILE A 260 -11.05 -6.41 20.73
CA ILE A 260 -11.85 -7.46 21.38
C ILE A 260 -12.74 -6.86 22.48
N LEU A 261 -12.19 -6.04 23.37
CA LEU A 261 -12.94 -5.39 24.44
C LEU A 261 -14.03 -4.44 23.91
N GLY A 262 -13.76 -3.76 22.78
CA GLY A 262 -14.73 -2.91 22.10
C GLY A 262 -15.99 -3.67 21.64
N ALA A 263 -15.89 -4.98 21.43
CA ALA A 263 -17.06 -5.81 21.11
C ALA A 263 -18.08 -5.91 22.24
N LEU A 264 -17.66 -5.69 23.50
CA LEU A 264 -18.56 -5.69 24.66
C LEU A 264 -19.42 -4.41 24.68
N VAL A 265 -18.85 -3.28 24.26
CA VAL A 265 -19.55 -1.99 24.25
C VAL A 265 -19.19 -1.22 22.96
N PRO A 266 -19.67 -1.65 21.79
CA PRO A 266 -19.29 -1.06 20.48
C PRO A 266 -19.47 0.45 20.40
N ARG A 267 -20.51 0.98 21.03
CA ARG A 267 -20.85 2.42 21.04
C ARG A 267 -19.83 3.31 21.76
N LEU A 268 -19.00 2.73 22.62
CA LEU A 268 -17.90 3.43 23.30
C LEU A 268 -16.58 3.24 22.54
N ALA A 269 -16.49 2.21 21.72
CA ALA A 269 -15.28 1.85 20.98
C ALA A 269 -15.16 2.58 19.64
N VAL A 270 -16.29 2.92 19.02
CA VAL A 270 -16.33 3.54 17.69
C VAL A 270 -17.61 4.36 17.53
N ASP A 271 -17.57 5.42 16.72
CA ASP A 271 -18.77 6.18 16.36
C ASP A 271 -19.84 5.23 15.80
N ARG A 272 -21.08 5.45 16.21
CA ARG A 272 -22.22 4.58 15.85
C ARG A 272 -22.36 4.37 14.35
N LYS A 273 -22.08 5.39 13.55
CA LYS A 273 -22.17 5.33 12.08
C LYS A 273 -21.11 4.44 11.43
N TYR A 274 -20.00 4.16 12.12
CA TYR A 274 -18.91 3.30 11.63
C TYR A 274 -18.83 1.96 12.37
N ALA A 275 -19.74 1.71 13.32
CA ALA A 275 -19.68 0.51 14.14
C ALA A 275 -19.77 -0.77 13.32
N ASP A 276 -20.62 -0.80 12.29
CA ASP A 276 -20.84 -1.96 11.42
C ASP A 276 -19.60 -2.33 10.57
N ARG A 277 -18.61 -1.44 10.48
CA ARG A 277 -17.33 -1.75 9.82
C ARG A 277 -16.45 -2.69 10.64
N ILE A 278 -16.71 -2.80 11.96
CA ILE A 278 -15.91 -3.61 12.89
C ILE A 278 -16.78 -4.61 13.65
N TYR A 279 -17.95 -4.20 14.11
CA TYR A 279 -18.79 -4.98 15.03
C TYR A 279 -20.13 -5.35 14.38
N PRO A 280 -20.67 -6.54 14.67
CA PRO A 280 -20.09 -7.57 15.54
C PRO A 280 -18.86 -8.22 14.91
N LEU A 281 -17.85 -8.56 15.72
CA LEU A 281 -16.60 -9.18 15.26
C LEU A 281 -16.82 -10.44 14.40
N LYS A 282 -17.92 -11.18 14.66
CA LYS A 282 -18.31 -12.34 13.84
C LYS A 282 -18.46 -11.96 12.36
N ASN A 283 -19.07 -10.82 12.07
CA ASN A 283 -19.27 -10.38 10.68
C ASN A 283 -17.93 -9.99 10.03
N LEU A 284 -17.09 -9.25 10.77
CA LEU A 284 -15.76 -8.90 10.35
C LEU A 284 -14.92 -10.14 10.02
N PHE A 285 -14.85 -11.12 10.94
CA PHE A 285 -14.10 -12.35 10.71
C PHE A 285 -14.68 -13.21 9.59
N SER A 286 -16.01 -13.28 9.44
CA SER A 286 -16.64 -14.00 8.33
C SER A 286 -16.31 -13.36 6.98
N TYR A 287 -16.30 -12.02 6.92
CA TYR A 287 -15.88 -11.28 5.74
C TYR A 287 -14.40 -11.53 5.41
N LEU A 288 -13.52 -11.36 6.39
CA LEU A 288 -12.09 -11.60 6.22
C LEU A 288 -11.81 -13.04 5.76
N LEU A 289 -12.46 -14.04 6.38
CA LEU A 289 -12.27 -15.43 6.00
C LEU A 289 -12.68 -15.70 4.55
N ARG A 290 -13.78 -15.09 4.09
CA ARG A 290 -14.28 -15.27 2.73
C ARG A 290 -13.41 -14.57 1.69
N GLU A 291 -12.92 -13.34 1.99
CA GLU A 291 -12.26 -12.49 1.01
C GLU A 291 -10.73 -12.52 1.07
N SER A 292 -10.13 -13.15 2.09
CA SER A 292 -8.66 -13.18 2.26
C SER A 292 -7.96 -14.42 1.70
N GLY A 293 -8.63 -15.23 0.88
CA GLY A 293 -8.01 -16.43 0.29
C GLY A 293 -6.74 -16.13 -0.50
N TYR A 294 -6.75 -15.06 -1.28
CA TYR A 294 -5.57 -14.56 -2.01
C TYR A 294 -4.40 -14.22 -1.07
N PHE A 295 -4.71 -13.55 0.03
CA PHE A 295 -3.73 -13.17 1.04
C PHE A 295 -3.05 -14.40 1.65
N HIS A 296 -3.85 -15.40 2.03
CA HIS A 296 -3.33 -16.63 2.63
C HIS A 296 -2.41 -17.40 1.69
N ILE A 297 -2.80 -17.58 0.41
CA ILE A 297 -1.96 -18.29 -0.56
C ILE A 297 -0.68 -17.51 -0.87
N GLN A 298 -0.74 -16.19 -0.98
CA GLN A 298 0.43 -15.34 -1.21
C GLN A 298 1.37 -15.34 0.01
N ALA A 299 0.84 -15.33 1.23
CA ALA A 299 1.63 -15.38 2.46
C ALA A 299 2.29 -16.75 2.71
N THR A 300 1.85 -17.82 2.05
CA THR A 300 2.32 -19.19 2.31
C THR A 300 2.99 -19.85 1.11
N LYS A 301 2.43 -19.72 -0.09
CA LYS A 301 2.84 -20.40 -1.32
C LYS A 301 2.75 -19.49 -2.54
N PRO A 302 3.38 -18.29 -2.54
CA PRO A 302 3.31 -17.34 -3.65
C PRO A 302 3.83 -17.94 -4.96
N ASP A 303 4.92 -18.68 -4.92
CA ASP A 303 5.55 -19.25 -6.12
C ASP A 303 4.64 -20.33 -6.77
N THR A 304 3.88 -21.08 -5.97
CA THR A 304 2.98 -22.11 -6.51
C THR A 304 1.83 -21.51 -7.32
N ILE A 305 1.12 -20.52 -6.77
CA ILE A 305 0.06 -19.84 -7.53
C ILE A 305 0.66 -19.01 -8.67
N GLY A 306 1.85 -18.47 -8.46
CA GLY A 306 2.59 -17.69 -9.43
C GLY A 306 2.84 -18.40 -10.76
N VAL A 307 3.09 -19.71 -10.75
CA VAL A 307 3.24 -20.52 -11.99
C VAL A 307 1.99 -20.36 -12.88
N ALA A 308 0.80 -20.53 -12.32
CA ALA A 308 -0.44 -20.41 -13.08
C ALA A 308 -0.70 -18.99 -13.58
N LEU A 309 -0.38 -17.98 -12.75
CA LEU A 309 -0.61 -16.57 -13.07
C LEU A 309 0.42 -16.02 -14.08
N THR A 310 1.63 -16.60 -14.11
CA THR A 310 2.66 -16.26 -15.09
C THR A 310 2.35 -16.88 -16.46
N ASP A 311 1.72 -18.05 -16.49
CA ASP A 311 1.44 -18.77 -17.74
C ASP A 311 0.14 -18.37 -18.41
N SER A 312 -0.88 -17.94 -17.64
CA SER A 312 -2.22 -17.61 -18.14
C SER A 312 -2.57 -16.15 -17.98
N PRO A 313 -2.62 -15.35 -19.08
CA PRO A 313 -3.04 -13.94 -18.98
C PRO A 313 -4.51 -13.81 -18.55
N SER A 314 -5.39 -14.73 -18.93
CA SER A 314 -6.77 -14.76 -18.46
C SER A 314 -6.87 -15.09 -16.97
N GLY A 315 -6.02 -16.01 -16.48
CA GLY A 315 -5.91 -16.33 -15.06
C GLY A 315 -5.38 -15.14 -14.25
N LEU A 316 -4.35 -14.47 -14.75
CA LEU A 316 -3.79 -13.26 -14.15
C LEU A 316 -4.85 -12.14 -14.07
N ALA A 317 -5.54 -11.88 -15.20
CA ALA A 317 -6.60 -10.87 -15.25
C ALA A 317 -7.71 -11.18 -14.23
N ALA A 318 -8.20 -12.43 -14.20
CA ALA A 318 -9.21 -12.87 -13.25
C ALA A 318 -8.78 -12.63 -11.79
N TYR A 319 -7.54 -12.97 -11.46
CA TYR A 319 -6.99 -12.89 -10.10
C TYR A 319 -6.80 -11.45 -9.62
N ILE A 320 -6.37 -10.53 -10.50
CA ILE A 320 -6.16 -9.12 -10.18
C ILE A 320 -7.49 -8.36 -10.18
N ILE A 321 -8.29 -8.49 -11.24
CA ILE A 321 -9.52 -7.73 -11.45
C ILE A 321 -10.55 -8.01 -10.35
N GLU A 322 -10.66 -9.25 -9.91
CA GLU A 322 -11.56 -9.62 -8.81
C GLU A 322 -11.21 -8.83 -7.53
N LYS A 323 -9.94 -8.70 -7.18
CA LYS A 323 -9.52 -7.93 -6.00
C LYS A 323 -9.70 -6.43 -6.19
N MET A 324 -9.43 -5.91 -7.38
CA MET A 324 -9.71 -4.51 -7.68
C MET A 324 -11.21 -4.19 -7.58
N ALA A 325 -12.06 -5.10 -8.02
CA ALA A 325 -13.50 -4.94 -7.94
C ALA A 325 -14.01 -4.90 -6.49
N ILE A 326 -13.76 -5.95 -5.72
CA ILE A 326 -14.26 -6.05 -4.33
C ILE A 326 -13.70 -4.98 -3.40
N CYS A 327 -12.45 -4.57 -3.59
CA CYS A 327 -11.82 -3.52 -2.81
C CYS A 327 -12.30 -2.11 -3.22
N SER A 328 -12.98 -1.96 -4.36
CA SER A 328 -13.63 -0.71 -4.79
C SER A 328 -15.06 -0.56 -4.26
N SER A 329 -15.84 -1.67 -4.20
CA SER A 329 -17.19 -1.66 -3.64
C SER A 329 -17.63 -3.09 -3.26
N ARG A 330 -17.47 -3.45 -2.00
CA ARG A 330 -17.83 -4.79 -1.48
C ARG A 330 -19.33 -5.08 -1.38
N ILE A 331 -20.19 -4.09 -1.60
CA ILE A 331 -21.66 -4.28 -1.51
C ILE A 331 -22.27 -4.69 -2.85
N GLU A 332 -21.48 -4.79 -3.91
CA GLU A 332 -21.97 -5.05 -5.28
C GLU A 332 -21.61 -6.45 -5.79
N LEU A 333 -21.33 -7.39 -4.88
CA LEU A 333 -21.03 -8.78 -5.23
C LEU A 333 -22.21 -9.52 -5.88
N ASP A 334 -23.42 -9.02 -5.68
CA ASP A 334 -24.65 -9.50 -6.33
C ASP A 334 -24.81 -9.00 -7.79
N THR A 335 -23.83 -8.27 -8.31
CA THR A 335 -23.78 -7.81 -9.70
C THR A 335 -22.70 -8.55 -10.51
N PRO A 336 -22.82 -8.60 -11.85
CA PRO A 336 -21.79 -9.21 -12.70
C PRO A 336 -20.43 -8.50 -12.62
N HIS A 337 -20.41 -7.21 -12.31
CA HIS A 337 -19.20 -6.38 -12.25
C HIS A 337 -18.50 -6.48 -10.90
N GLY A 338 -19.21 -6.88 -9.83
CA GLY A 338 -18.65 -7.06 -8.49
C GLY A 338 -18.00 -5.82 -7.88
N GLY A 339 -18.35 -4.61 -8.35
CA GLY A 339 -17.73 -3.33 -7.91
C GLY A 339 -16.75 -2.73 -8.92
N LEU A 340 -16.39 -3.42 -10.01
CA LEU A 340 -15.41 -2.93 -11.00
C LEU A 340 -15.85 -1.63 -11.71
N GLN A 341 -17.16 -1.39 -11.83
CA GLN A 341 -17.71 -0.18 -12.47
C GLN A 341 -17.31 1.13 -11.78
N HIS A 342 -16.70 1.08 -10.60
CA HIS A 342 -16.16 2.24 -9.90
C HIS A 342 -14.74 2.60 -10.33
N LEU A 343 -14.13 1.81 -11.20
CA LEU A 343 -12.82 2.03 -11.78
C LEU A 343 -12.94 2.13 -13.31
N ASP A 344 -12.07 2.91 -13.91
CA ASP A 344 -11.93 2.94 -15.37
C ASP A 344 -11.33 1.61 -15.84
N LEU A 345 -11.93 0.98 -16.83
CA LEU A 345 -11.49 -0.33 -17.32
C LEU A 345 -10.10 -0.29 -17.93
N ASP A 346 -9.76 0.76 -18.66
CA ASP A 346 -8.42 0.96 -19.21
C ASP A 346 -7.37 1.06 -18.08
N ASP A 347 -7.67 1.77 -16.99
CA ASP A 347 -6.78 1.88 -15.84
C ASP A 347 -6.56 0.53 -15.13
N VAL A 348 -7.62 -0.29 -15.05
CA VAL A 348 -7.53 -1.65 -14.52
C VAL A 348 -6.69 -2.52 -15.42
N LEU A 349 -6.91 -2.45 -16.73
CA LEU A 349 -6.13 -3.21 -17.72
C LEU A 349 -4.68 -2.74 -17.83
N ASP A 350 -4.38 -1.46 -17.58
CA ASP A 350 -3.00 -1.01 -17.42
C ASP A 350 -2.27 -1.76 -16.30
N THR A 351 -2.93 -1.91 -15.14
CA THR A 351 -2.37 -2.65 -14.01
C THR A 351 -2.08 -4.12 -14.38
N VAL A 352 -3.02 -4.78 -15.04
CA VAL A 352 -2.86 -6.16 -15.50
C VAL A 352 -1.78 -6.25 -16.58
N THR A 353 -1.77 -5.32 -17.55
CA THR A 353 -0.80 -5.26 -18.65
C THR A 353 0.62 -5.03 -18.14
N ILE A 354 0.82 -4.07 -17.25
CA ILE A 354 2.14 -3.80 -16.62
C ILE A 354 2.62 -5.06 -15.90
N THR A 355 1.76 -5.72 -15.13
CA THR A 355 2.10 -6.95 -14.39
C THR A 355 2.48 -8.08 -15.34
N TRP A 356 1.73 -8.28 -16.42
CA TRP A 356 2.00 -9.30 -17.45
C TRP A 356 3.30 -9.02 -18.21
N MET A 357 3.46 -7.81 -18.74
CA MET A 357 4.60 -7.43 -19.57
C MET A 357 5.93 -7.45 -18.81
N ASN A 358 5.92 -7.14 -17.52
CA ASN A 358 7.13 -7.18 -16.68
C ASN A 358 7.30 -8.51 -15.93
N ASN A 359 6.37 -9.46 -16.08
CA ASN A 359 6.40 -10.75 -15.39
C ASN A 359 6.62 -10.61 -13.87
N CYS A 360 5.99 -9.61 -13.24
CA CYS A 360 6.25 -9.26 -11.85
C CYS A 360 5.22 -9.84 -10.85
N ILE A 361 4.26 -10.66 -11.31
CA ILE A 361 3.25 -11.21 -10.40
C ILE A 361 3.85 -12.03 -9.26
N VAL A 362 4.82 -12.91 -9.53
CA VAL A 362 5.45 -13.75 -8.50
C VAL A 362 6.22 -12.90 -7.51
N THR A 363 7.06 -11.98 -8.01
CA THR A 363 7.90 -11.13 -7.16
C THR A 363 7.07 -10.21 -6.27
N SER A 364 5.94 -9.70 -6.78
CA SER A 364 5.02 -8.87 -6.01
C SER A 364 4.30 -9.65 -4.90
N MET A 365 3.91 -10.91 -5.17
CA MET A 365 3.25 -11.77 -4.18
C MET A 365 4.18 -12.22 -3.06
N ARG A 366 5.49 -12.37 -3.33
CA ARG A 366 6.48 -12.77 -2.31
C ARG A 366 6.54 -11.82 -1.13
N LEU A 367 6.19 -10.54 -1.30
CA LEU A 367 6.11 -9.57 -0.20
C LEU A 367 5.17 -10.04 0.92
N TYR A 368 4.10 -10.74 0.60
CA TYR A 368 3.18 -11.30 1.60
C TYR A 368 3.89 -12.37 2.46
N ALA A 369 4.61 -13.29 1.84
CA ALA A 369 5.35 -14.32 2.57
C ALA A 369 6.45 -13.71 3.45
N GLU A 370 7.22 -12.76 2.92
CA GLU A 370 8.30 -12.08 3.63
C GLU A 370 7.77 -11.15 4.75
N GLY A 371 6.59 -10.58 4.57
CA GLY A 371 5.95 -9.70 5.55
C GLY A 371 5.53 -10.42 6.85
N PHE A 372 5.30 -11.73 6.80
CA PHE A 372 4.88 -12.52 7.97
C PHE A 372 5.95 -13.49 8.48
N ALA A 373 6.99 -13.76 7.69
CA ALA A 373 7.99 -14.78 8.04
C ALA A 373 9.01 -14.33 9.08
N LEU A 374 9.23 -13.02 9.25
CA LEU A 374 10.37 -12.50 9.97
C LEU A 374 9.98 -11.74 11.25
N PRO A 375 10.64 -12.05 12.40
CA PRO A 375 10.43 -11.34 13.66
C PRO A 375 10.72 -9.84 13.60
N GLU A 376 11.58 -9.40 12.66
CA GLU A 376 11.93 -8.00 12.43
C GLU A 376 10.69 -7.14 12.17
N VAL A 377 9.78 -7.62 11.31
CA VAL A 377 8.55 -6.89 10.96
C VAL A 377 7.68 -6.68 12.19
N GLN A 378 7.45 -7.74 12.98
CA GLN A 378 6.67 -7.65 14.21
C GLN A 378 7.34 -6.72 15.23
N THR A 379 8.67 -6.78 15.36
CA THR A 379 9.43 -5.90 16.25
C THR A 379 9.17 -4.43 15.90
N VAL A 380 9.28 -4.06 14.62
CA VAL A 380 9.05 -2.66 14.20
C VAL A 380 7.57 -2.25 14.31
N HIS A 381 6.64 -3.19 14.10
CA HIS A 381 5.23 -2.94 14.38
C HIS A 381 4.97 -2.55 15.84
N ASP A 382 5.64 -3.18 16.79
CA ASP A 382 5.46 -2.94 18.22
C ASP A 382 6.09 -1.63 18.68
N ILE A 383 7.01 -1.04 17.91
CA ILE A 383 7.59 0.28 18.21
C ILE A 383 6.59 1.38 17.84
N PRO A 384 6.29 2.34 18.73
CA PRO A 384 5.45 3.49 18.39
C PRO A 384 6.09 4.39 17.33
N THR A 385 5.26 4.95 16.45
CA THR A 385 5.66 5.97 15.46
C THR A 385 5.40 7.36 16.04
N TYR A 386 6.43 8.21 16.08
CA TYR A 386 6.35 9.57 16.62
C TYR A 386 6.32 10.67 15.55
N VAL A 387 6.48 10.31 14.29
CA VAL A 387 6.29 11.24 13.16
C VAL A 387 4.83 11.71 13.13
N PRO A 388 4.55 12.99 12.85
CA PRO A 388 3.17 13.45 12.69
C PRO A 388 2.50 12.64 11.58
N THR A 389 1.37 12.02 11.93
CA THR A 389 0.66 11.08 11.04
C THR A 389 -0.74 11.58 10.77
N ALA A 390 -1.17 11.48 9.53
CA ALA A 390 -2.54 11.70 9.10
C ALA A 390 -3.10 10.42 8.48
N ALA A 391 -4.34 10.12 8.82
CA ALA A 391 -5.06 8.93 8.36
C ALA A 391 -6.31 9.34 7.59
N ILE A 392 -6.51 8.75 6.42
CA ILE A 392 -7.79 8.82 5.69
C ILE A 392 -8.35 7.40 5.54
N ASN A 393 -9.61 7.22 5.89
CA ASN A 393 -10.30 5.93 5.87
C ASN A 393 -11.46 5.98 4.90
N PHE A 394 -11.33 5.36 3.73
CA PHE A 394 -12.40 5.24 2.75
C PHE A 394 -13.43 4.18 3.15
N LEU A 395 -14.67 4.28 2.64
CA LEU A 395 -15.79 3.44 3.05
C LEU A 395 -15.51 1.94 2.85
N TYR A 396 -14.94 1.58 1.70
CA TYR A 396 -14.68 0.18 1.32
C TYR A 396 -13.21 -0.23 1.46
N GLU A 397 -12.41 0.55 2.25
CA GLU A 397 -11.07 0.11 2.60
C GLU A 397 -11.11 -1.24 3.32
N VAL A 398 -10.13 -2.10 3.05
CA VAL A 398 -10.05 -3.48 3.55
C VAL A 398 -10.05 -3.54 5.08
N ILE A 399 -9.35 -2.60 5.72
CA ILE A 399 -9.21 -2.51 7.17
C ILE A 399 -9.64 -1.14 7.64
N TYR A 400 -10.47 -1.09 8.69
CA TYR A 400 -10.80 0.12 9.41
C TYR A 400 -10.47 -0.02 10.89
N GLN A 401 -9.77 0.95 11.45
CA GLN A 401 -9.51 1.06 12.89
C GLN A 401 -9.82 2.48 13.37
N PRO A 402 -10.54 2.64 14.50
CA PRO A 402 -10.80 3.95 15.07
C PRO A 402 -9.55 4.55 15.71
N ASP A 403 -9.52 5.88 15.84
CA ASP A 403 -8.37 6.66 16.31
C ASP A 403 -7.76 6.16 17.62
N TRP A 404 -8.58 5.77 18.59
CA TRP A 404 -8.09 5.33 19.90
C TRP A 404 -7.30 4.02 19.83
N ILE A 405 -7.49 3.21 18.77
CA ILE A 405 -6.66 2.04 18.45
C ILE A 405 -5.43 2.51 17.67
N LEU A 406 -5.59 3.35 16.64
CA LEU A 406 -4.48 3.86 15.83
C LEU A 406 -3.43 4.59 16.66
N ARG A 407 -3.84 5.32 17.72
CA ARG A 407 -2.93 6.01 18.66
C ARG A 407 -2.03 5.07 19.47
N ASP A 408 -2.25 3.77 19.44
CA ASP A 408 -1.28 2.82 20.00
C ASP A 408 0.00 2.79 19.19
N LYS A 409 -0.11 2.87 17.85
CA LYS A 409 1.01 2.93 16.92
C LYS A 409 1.43 4.36 16.62
N PHE A 410 0.50 5.23 16.22
CA PHE A 410 0.77 6.60 15.77
C PHE A 410 0.56 7.59 16.92
N LYS A 411 1.64 7.92 17.67
CA LYS A 411 1.54 8.76 18.86
C LYS A 411 1.15 10.19 18.55
N ASN A 412 1.56 10.69 17.40
CA ASN A 412 1.20 12.01 16.88
C ASN A 412 0.23 11.88 15.69
N LEU A 413 -0.91 11.20 15.90
CA LEU A 413 -2.00 11.20 14.95
C LEU A 413 -2.65 12.61 14.95
N VAL A 414 -2.21 13.47 14.03
CA VAL A 414 -2.60 14.90 13.98
C VAL A 414 -3.88 15.14 13.21
N ARG A 415 -4.23 14.24 12.28
CA ARG A 415 -5.47 14.27 11.49
C ARG A 415 -5.99 12.86 11.28
N SER A 416 -7.31 12.70 11.31
CA SER A 416 -7.99 11.46 10.95
C SER A 416 -9.30 11.79 10.27
N THR A 417 -9.44 11.38 9.02
CA THR A 417 -10.59 11.64 8.17
C THR A 417 -11.27 10.31 7.83
N VAL A 418 -12.61 10.28 7.91
CA VAL A 418 -13.40 9.13 7.47
C VAL A 418 -14.31 9.58 6.34
N ILE A 419 -14.13 8.96 5.17
CA ILE A 419 -14.88 9.24 3.94
C ILE A 419 -15.97 8.20 3.76
N GLU A 420 -17.19 8.66 3.43
CA GLU A 420 -18.37 7.80 3.24
C GLU A 420 -18.54 7.31 1.78
N SER A 421 -17.44 7.28 1.03
CA SER A 421 -17.37 6.80 -0.35
C SER A 421 -15.97 6.28 -0.66
N GLY A 422 -15.81 5.68 -1.85
CA GLY A 422 -14.51 5.17 -2.30
C GLY A 422 -14.02 3.93 -1.56
N GLY A 423 -12.95 3.37 -2.05
CA GLY A 423 -12.36 2.14 -1.56
C GLY A 423 -10.84 2.20 -1.52
N HIS A 424 -10.25 1.01 -1.60
CA HIS A 424 -8.83 0.76 -1.43
C HIS A 424 -7.95 1.51 -2.46
N PHE A 425 -8.37 1.54 -3.73
CA PHE A 425 -7.65 2.21 -4.82
C PHE A 425 -8.04 3.69 -4.92
N ALA A 426 -7.90 4.41 -3.82
CA ALA A 426 -8.40 5.77 -3.66
C ALA A 426 -7.85 6.75 -4.71
N ALA A 427 -6.59 6.63 -5.11
CA ALA A 427 -5.98 7.48 -6.13
C ALA A 427 -6.58 7.28 -7.52
N MET A 428 -7.10 6.07 -7.82
CA MET A 428 -7.79 5.76 -9.07
C MET A 428 -9.29 6.11 -9.01
N GLN A 429 -9.94 5.80 -7.88
CA GLN A 429 -11.40 5.86 -7.71
C GLN A 429 -11.90 7.25 -7.27
N THR A 430 -11.21 7.87 -6.33
CA THR A 430 -11.59 9.15 -5.71
C THR A 430 -10.40 10.10 -5.60
N PRO A 431 -9.71 10.42 -6.71
CA PRO A 431 -8.46 11.18 -6.71
C PRO A 431 -8.60 12.57 -6.05
N ASN A 432 -9.73 13.24 -6.21
CA ASN A 432 -9.98 14.55 -5.59
C ASN A 432 -9.96 14.44 -4.06
N LEU A 433 -10.70 13.47 -3.49
CA LEU A 433 -10.81 13.31 -2.04
C LEU A 433 -9.46 12.96 -1.40
N LEU A 434 -8.68 12.09 -2.06
CA LEU A 434 -7.34 11.77 -1.60
C LEU A 434 -6.41 12.98 -1.67
N THR A 435 -6.43 13.73 -2.78
CA THR A 435 -5.60 14.91 -2.96
C THR A 435 -5.95 16.01 -1.95
N ASP A 436 -7.23 16.27 -1.71
CA ASP A 436 -7.67 17.26 -0.73
C ASP A 436 -7.15 16.93 0.66
N ASP A 437 -7.26 15.66 1.07
CA ASP A 437 -6.79 15.25 2.40
C ASP A 437 -5.26 15.27 2.53
N ILE A 438 -4.50 15.00 1.45
CA ILE A 438 -3.03 15.14 1.42
C ILE A 438 -2.62 16.60 1.68
N PHE A 439 -3.26 17.58 0.99
CA PHE A 439 -2.99 19.00 1.21
C PHE A 439 -3.32 19.44 2.64
N ASP A 440 -4.51 19.10 3.14
CA ASP A 440 -4.92 19.42 4.50
C ASP A 440 -3.98 18.77 5.55
N SER A 441 -3.55 17.54 5.29
CA SER A 441 -2.61 16.84 6.17
C SER A 441 -1.25 17.50 6.21
N ALA A 442 -0.75 17.98 5.07
CA ALA A 442 0.51 18.72 5.02
C ALA A 442 0.45 20.02 5.84
N VAL A 443 -0.69 20.74 5.82
CA VAL A 443 -0.89 21.91 6.70
C VAL A 443 -0.74 21.52 8.18
N GLU A 444 -1.32 20.39 8.61
CA GLU A 444 -1.20 19.92 10.01
C GLU A 444 0.24 19.47 10.34
N PHE A 445 0.96 18.88 9.38
CA PHE A 445 2.38 18.54 9.57
C PHE A 445 3.26 19.79 9.73
N LEU A 446 3.04 20.80 8.90
CA LEU A 446 3.77 22.09 9.02
C LEU A 446 3.50 22.76 10.38
N LYS A 447 2.22 22.84 10.81
CA LYS A 447 1.86 23.37 12.14
C LYS A 447 2.52 22.58 13.28
N PHE A 448 2.59 21.26 13.17
CA PHE A 448 3.24 20.41 14.17
C PHE A 448 4.74 20.74 14.31
N HIS A 449 5.43 20.91 13.19
CA HIS A 449 6.85 21.27 13.19
C HIS A 449 7.11 22.69 13.72
N GLU A 450 6.28 23.67 13.33
CA GLU A 450 6.37 25.04 13.86
C GLU A 450 6.18 25.08 15.38
N LYS A 451 5.16 24.38 15.88
CA LYS A 451 4.92 24.29 17.33
C LYS A 451 6.11 23.70 18.06
N ASN A 452 6.69 22.62 17.55
CA ASN A 452 7.85 21.97 18.18
C ASN A 452 9.11 22.83 18.10
N LYS A 453 9.27 23.64 17.05
CA LYS A 453 10.36 24.62 16.95
C LYS A 453 10.21 25.71 18.03
N ARG A 454 9.04 26.31 18.18
CA ARG A 454 8.77 27.34 19.20
C ARG A 454 9.02 26.83 20.63
N ILE A 455 8.62 25.58 20.93
CA ILE A 455 8.86 24.97 22.25
C ILE A 455 10.37 24.80 22.50
N ARG A 456 11.14 24.39 21.49
CA ARG A 456 12.61 24.30 21.61
C ARG A 456 13.24 25.67 21.86
N ASP A 457 12.85 26.67 21.05
CA ASP A 457 13.39 28.03 21.14
C ASP A 457 13.04 28.72 22.48
N GLN A 458 12.00 28.31 23.20
CA GLN A 458 11.60 28.81 24.51
C GLN A 458 12.35 28.13 25.69
N ASN A 459 12.93 26.96 25.46
CA ASN A 459 13.64 26.18 26.48
C ASN A 459 15.18 26.41 26.45
N TYR A 460 15.64 27.28 25.57
CA TYR A 460 17.01 27.82 25.49
C TYR A 460 17.03 29.33 25.78
#